data_ff78b5dba6a3d42c35a519c31d4e814a
#
_entry.id   ff78b5dba6a3d42c35a519c31d4e814a
#
_cell.length_a   1.000
_cell.length_b   1.000
_cell.length_c   1.000
_cell.angle_alpha   90.00
_cell.angle_beta   90.00
_cell.angle_gamma   90.00
#
_symmetry.space_group_name_H-M   'P 1'
#
loop_
_entity.id
_entity.type
_entity.pdbx_description
1 polymer ?
#
loop_
_entity_poly.entity_id
_entity_poly.type
_entity_poly.pdbx_seq_one_letter_code
_entity_poly.pdbx_strand_id
1 'polypeptide(L)'
;MRAAPLQIGEEFEGPSKTLNDAHFLLFSGLTGDVHPIHYDVEYARQTQFGKPLAHGLLLAGMTALGASTARERLEGFVFVEQGCRFLKPAVVGDTIRPRFIVERMWQDGDRSYCRFRTVIMNQRGDTLLEGFHVYRVLQHEAPKEKS
;
A
#
# COMPACT_ATOMS: atom_id res chain seq x y z
N MET A 1 24.52 7.63 10.63
CA MET A 1 23.71 7.32 11.83
C MET A 1 22.68 6.29 11.40
N ARG A 2 22.64 5.12 12.02
CA ARG A 2 21.62 4.12 11.70
C ARG A 2 20.26 4.62 12.21
N ALA A 3 19.21 4.51 11.38
CA ALA A 3 17.87 4.81 11.82
C ALA A 3 17.46 3.89 12.99
N ALA A 4 16.64 4.42 13.91
CA ALA A 4 16.16 3.65 15.05
C ALA A 4 15.37 2.41 14.59
N PRO A 5 15.48 1.25 15.27
CA PRO A 5 14.71 0.07 14.92
C PRO A 5 13.20 0.31 15.06
N LEU A 6 12.41 -0.38 14.26
CA LEU A 6 10.95 -0.34 14.35
C LEU A 6 10.47 -0.94 15.68
N GLN A 7 9.35 -0.45 16.19
CA GLN A 7 8.72 -0.96 17.39
C GLN A 7 7.27 -1.40 17.11
N ILE A 8 6.83 -2.48 17.77
CA ILE A 8 5.44 -2.94 17.68
C ILE A 8 4.51 -1.83 18.17
N GLY A 9 3.44 -1.56 17.42
CA GLY A 9 2.48 -0.48 17.68
C GLY A 9 2.85 0.86 17.06
N GLU A 10 4.06 0.98 16.51
CA GLU A 10 4.48 2.21 15.81
C GLU A 10 3.69 2.40 14.52
N GLU A 11 3.28 3.64 14.26
CA GLU A 11 2.45 3.98 13.11
C GLU A 11 3.20 4.87 12.12
N PHE A 12 2.92 4.64 10.83
CA PHE A 12 3.46 5.42 9.72
C PHE A 12 2.34 5.79 8.76
N GLU A 13 2.49 6.91 8.08
CA GLU A 13 1.54 7.36 7.07
C GLU A 13 2.23 7.43 5.70
N GLY A 14 1.48 7.08 4.67
CA GLY A 14 1.82 7.40 3.30
C GLY A 14 1.29 8.77 2.88
N PRO A 15 1.67 9.26 1.69
CA PRO A 15 1.17 10.54 1.20
C PRO A 15 -0.33 10.49 0.96
N SER A 16 -1.01 11.57 1.32
CA SER A 16 -2.41 11.81 0.91
C SER A 16 -2.45 12.06 -0.59
N LYS A 17 -3.41 11.45 -1.28
CA LYS A 17 -3.53 11.56 -2.74
C LYS A 17 -4.99 11.60 -3.17
N THR A 18 -5.34 12.60 -3.97
CA THR A 18 -6.64 12.64 -4.66
C THR A 18 -6.58 11.80 -5.92
N LEU A 19 -7.45 10.80 -6.02
CA LEU A 19 -7.55 9.92 -7.18
C LEU A 19 -8.19 10.66 -8.36
N ASN A 20 -7.61 10.50 -9.53
CA ASN A 20 -8.12 11.09 -10.78
C ASN A 20 -7.92 10.16 -11.97
N ASP A 21 -8.40 10.58 -13.13
CA ASP A 21 -8.35 9.81 -14.38
C ASP A 21 -6.93 9.36 -14.76
N ALA A 22 -5.92 10.21 -14.51
CA ALA A 22 -4.53 9.88 -14.85
C ALA A 22 -4.04 8.66 -14.08
N HIS A 23 -4.41 8.49 -12.82
CA HIS A 23 -4.07 7.31 -12.03
C HIS A 23 -4.70 6.05 -12.61
N PHE A 24 -5.97 6.11 -12.97
CA PHE A 24 -6.71 4.95 -13.48
C PHE A 24 -6.21 4.54 -14.87
N LEU A 25 -5.99 5.49 -15.76
CA LEU A 25 -5.45 5.23 -17.10
C LEU A 25 -4.03 4.69 -17.05
N LEU A 26 -3.19 5.23 -16.18
CA LEU A 26 -1.82 4.75 -15.99
C LEU A 26 -1.80 3.30 -15.49
N PHE A 27 -2.65 2.98 -14.52
CA PHE A 27 -2.77 1.61 -14.01
C PHE A 27 -3.35 0.65 -15.05
N SER A 28 -4.36 1.06 -15.80
CA SER A 28 -4.91 0.29 -16.93
C SER A 28 -3.85 0.01 -17.99
N GLY A 29 -3.05 1.01 -18.35
CA GLY A 29 -1.96 0.86 -19.31
C GLY A 29 -0.86 -0.09 -18.82
N LEU A 30 -0.56 -0.06 -17.52
CA LEU A 30 0.46 -0.92 -16.92
C LEU A 30 0.01 -2.38 -16.83
N THR A 31 -1.25 -2.63 -16.48
CA THR A 31 -1.76 -3.97 -16.15
C THR A 31 -2.53 -4.63 -17.29
N GLY A 32 -3.01 -3.85 -18.26
CA GLY A 32 -3.94 -4.31 -19.31
C GLY A 32 -5.40 -4.39 -18.82
N ASP A 33 -5.72 -4.02 -17.59
CA ASP A 33 -7.11 -3.94 -17.11
C ASP A 33 -7.78 -2.68 -17.62
N VAL A 34 -8.45 -2.81 -18.74
CA VAL A 34 -9.12 -1.72 -19.48
C VAL A 34 -10.64 -1.80 -19.38
N HIS A 35 -11.17 -2.34 -18.29
CA HIS A 35 -12.61 -2.37 -18.08
C HIS A 35 -13.18 -0.94 -18.02
N PRO A 36 -14.26 -0.62 -18.74
CA PRO A 36 -14.76 0.75 -18.90
C PRO A 36 -15.21 1.42 -17.60
N ILE A 37 -15.50 0.66 -16.54
CA ILE A 37 -15.85 1.22 -15.23
C ILE A 37 -14.77 2.12 -14.64
N HIS A 38 -13.51 1.98 -15.08
CA HIS A 38 -12.38 2.73 -14.56
C HIS A 38 -12.13 4.06 -15.28
N TYR A 39 -12.68 4.27 -16.48
CA TYR A 39 -12.35 5.45 -17.28
C TYR A 39 -13.52 6.00 -18.13
N ASP A 40 -14.58 5.23 -18.35
CA ASP A 40 -15.75 5.67 -19.14
C ASP A 40 -16.80 6.25 -18.21
N VAL A 41 -16.93 7.57 -18.22
CA VAL A 41 -17.85 8.31 -17.33
C VAL A 41 -19.32 7.93 -17.62
N GLU A 42 -19.68 7.74 -18.87
CA GLU A 42 -21.08 7.38 -19.24
C GLU A 42 -21.40 5.95 -18.83
N TYR A 43 -20.43 5.03 -18.96
CA TYR A 43 -20.55 3.67 -18.44
C TYR A 43 -20.71 3.67 -16.92
N ALA A 44 -19.80 4.36 -16.21
CA ALA A 44 -19.79 4.42 -14.74
C ALA A 44 -21.07 5.05 -14.17
N ARG A 45 -21.65 6.05 -14.86
CA ARG A 45 -22.90 6.72 -14.48
C ARG A 45 -24.09 5.74 -14.43
N GLN A 46 -24.07 4.68 -15.22
CA GLN A 46 -25.10 3.64 -15.25
C GLN A 46 -24.93 2.58 -14.17
N THR A 47 -23.80 2.61 -13.44
CA THR A 47 -23.53 1.69 -12.33
C THR A 47 -23.98 2.30 -11.00
N GLN A 48 -24.07 1.47 -9.97
CA GLN A 48 -24.36 1.93 -8.61
C GLN A 48 -23.32 2.92 -8.05
N PHE A 49 -22.15 3.01 -8.66
CA PHE A 49 -21.07 3.91 -8.21
C PHE A 49 -21.22 5.33 -8.76
N GLY A 50 -21.86 5.51 -9.91
CA GLY A 50 -22.13 6.80 -10.55
C GLY A 50 -20.92 7.54 -11.10
N LYS A 51 -19.70 7.10 -10.81
CA LYS A 51 -18.42 7.68 -11.20
C LYS A 51 -17.40 6.58 -11.52
N PRO A 52 -16.35 6.90 -12.30
CA PRO A 52 -15.25 5.95 -12.48
C PRO A 52 -14.67 5.45 -11.16
N LEU A 53 -14.50 4.14 -11.10
CA LEU A 53 -14.07 3.39 -9.93
C LEU A 53 -12.58 3.09 -10.04
N ALA A 54 -11.83 3.25 -8.93
CA ALA A 54 -10.46 2.79 -8.85
C ALA A 54 -10.40 1.24 -8.94
N HIS A 55 -9.40 0.73 -9.64
CA HIS A 55 -9.10 -0.70 -9.62
C HIS A 55 -8.78 -1.14 -8.19
N GLY A 56 -9.27 -2.30 -7.76
CA GLY A 56 -8.93 -2.84 -6.45
C GLY A 56 -7.41 -3.00 -6.27
N LEU A 57 -6.72 -3.53 -7.28
CA LEU A 57 -5.26 -3.69 -7.24
C LEU A 57 -4.50 -2.36 -7.28
N LEU A 58 -5.05 -1.30 -7.90
CA LEU A 58 -4.50 0.06 -7.76
C LEU A 58 -4.57 0.52 -6.31
N LEU A 59 -5.73 0.35 -5.67
CA LEU A 59 -5.92 0.75 -4.28
C LEU A 59 -4.97 -0.06 -3.35
N ALA A 60 -4.85 -1.36 -3.57
CA ALA A 60 -3.87 -2.20 -2.86
C ALA A 60 -2.43 -1.70 -3.07
N GLY A 61 -2.07 -1.32 -4.30
CA GLY A 61 -0.76 -0.75 -4.64
C GLY A 61 -0.47 0.60 -3.95
N MET A 62 -1.50 1.35 -3.58
CA MET A 62 -1.34 2.59 -2.80
C MET A 62 -0.89 2.34 -1.36
N THR A 63 -0.89 1.10 -0.88
CA THR A 63 -0.26 0.70 0.37
C THR A 63 1.26 0.47 0.22
N ALA A 64 1.93 1.21 -0.62
CA ALA A 64 3.38 1.11 -0.81
C ALA A 64 4.12 1.67 0.41
N LEU A 65 4.63 0.78 1.26
CA LEU A 65 5.32 1.16 2.50
C LEU A 65 6.54 2.04 2.23
N GLY A 66 7.22 1.85 1.11
CA GLY A 66 8.36 2.69 0.68
C GLY A 66 8.01 4.16 0.41
N ALA A 67 6.72 4.49 0.25
CA ALA A 67 6.25 5.87 0.14
C ALA A 67 5.92 6.51 1.50
N SER A 68 5.95 5.72 2.58
CA SER A 68 5.60 6.17 3.92
C SER A 68 6.75 6.90 4.63
N THR A 69 6.42 7.48 5.77
CA THR A 69 7.39 8.10 6.68
C THR A 69 8.40 7.11 7.28
N ALA A 70 8.15 5.80 7.15
CA ALA A 70 9.09 4.74 7.53
C ALA A 70 10.23 4.54 6.54
N ARG A 71 10.18 5.11 5.34
CA ARG A 71 11.04 4.79 4.18
C ARG A 71 12.53 4.64 4.53
N GLU A 72 13.08 5.54 5.31
CA GLU A 72 14.52 5.53 5.66
C GLU A 72 14.90 4.41 6.64
N ARG A 73 13.91 3.74 7.22
CA ARG A 73 14.08 2.66 8.22
C ARG A 73 13.81 1.27 7.63
N LEU A 74 13.57 1.19 6.32
CA LEU A 74 13.18 -0.05 5.62
C LEU A 74 14.33 -0.71 4.87
N GLU A 75 15.56 -0.31 5.14
CA GLU A 75 16.71 -0.95 4.53
C GLU A 75 16.73 -2.46 4.86
N GLY A 76 16.91 -3.29 3.85
CA GLY A 76 16.88 -4.75 4.02
C GLY A 76 15.48 -5.39 4.09
N PHE A 77 14.40 -4.59 4.01
CA PHE A 77 13.03 -5.12 3.98
C PHE A 77 12.70 -5.67 2.59
N VAL A 78 12.42 -6.97 2.51
CA VAL A 78 12.00 -7.65 1.30
C VAL A 78 10.56 -8.10 1.44
N PHE A 79 9.71 -7.67 0.50
CA PHE A 79 8.29 -7.95 0.49
C PHE A 79 8.03 -9.44 0.21
N VAL A 80 7.31 -10.14 1.08
CA VAL A 80 7.08 -11.59 0.95
C VAL A 80 5.63 -11.99 0.90
N GLU A 81 4.73 -11.21 1.50
CA GLU A 81 3.30 -11.53 1.54
C GLU A 81 2.47 -10.27 1.70
N GLN A 82 1.31 -10.25 1.09
CA GLN A 82 0.29 -9.24 1.35
C GLN A 82 -1.11 -9.86 1.22
N GLY A 83 -2.07 -9.27 1.92
CA GLY A 83 -3.48 -9.55 1.76
C GLY A 83 -4.30 -8.34 2.14
N CYS A 84 -5.49 -8.23 1.59
CA CYS A 84 -6.40 -7.15 1.95
C CYS A 84 -7.85 -7.50 1.65
N ARG A 85 -8.73 -6.73 2.29
CA ARG A 85 -10.17 -6.68 1.99
C ARG A 85 -10.54 -5.28 1.53
N PHE A 86 -11.36 -5.20 0.51
CA PHE A 86 -11.94 -3.96 0.01
C PHE A 86 -13.30 -3.76 0.70
N LEU A 87 -13.37 -2.78 1.60
CA LEU A 87 -14.56 -2.55 2.42
C LEU A 87 -15.55 -1.59 1.78
N LYS A 88 -15.02 -0.60 1.04
CA LYS A 88 -15.80 0.39 0.28
C LYS A 88 -15.07 0.74 -1.02
N PRO A 89 -15.81 1.09 -2.08
CA PRO A 89 -15.20 1.52 -3.33
C PRO A 89 -14.49 2.87 -3.16
N ALA A 90 -13.38 3.04 -3.89
CA ALA A 90 -12.75 4.34 -4.11
C ALA A 90 -13.13 4.82 -5.51
N VAL A 91 -13.66 6.03 -5.61
CA VAL A 91 -14.06 6.62 -6.89
C VAL A 91 -13.17 7.83 -7.23
N VAL A 92 -13.22 8.26 -8.48
CA VAL A 92 -12.54 9.48 -8.91
C VAL A 92 -12.96 10.66 -8.04
N GLY A 93 -11.99 11.45 -7.58
CA GLY A 93 -12.18 12.58 -6.68
C GLY A 93 -12.05 12.25 -5.19
N ASP A 94 -12.00 10.98 -4.81
CA ASP A 94 -11.68 10.60 -3.43
C ASP A 94 -10.23 10.92 -3.11
N THR A 95 -10.01 11.48 -1.91
CA THR A 95 -8.66 11.68 -1.38
C THR A 95 -8.37 10.58 -0.38
N ILE A 96 -7.38 9.77 -0.68
CA ILE A 96 -7.00 8.61 0.13
C ILE A 96 -5.73 8.86 0.91
N ARG A 97 -5.62 8.20 2.07
CA ARG A 97 -4.42 8.21 2.91
C ARG A 97 -4.13 6.82 3.42
N PRO A 98 -2.98 6.22 3.05
CA PRO A 98 -2.54 4.94 3.60
C PRO A 98 -1.92 5.14 4.99
N ARG A 99 -2.18 4.17 5.89
CA ARG A 99 -1.55 4.06 7.21
C ARG A 99 -1.00 2.65 7.38
N PHE A 100 0.10 2.58 8.13
CA PHE A 100 0.81 1.35 8.42
C PHE A 100 1.08 1.27 9.92
N ILE A 101 0.78 0.13 10.52
CA ILE A 101 1.03 -0.12 11.94
C ILE A 101 1.91 -1.35 12.05
N VAL A 102 3.04 -1.25 12.76
CA VAL A 102 3.87 -2.42 13.07
C VAL A 102 3.09 -3.33 14.01
N GLU A 103 2.66 -4.47 13.50
CA GLU A 103 1.75 -5.37 14.21
C GLU A 103 2.49 -6.50 14.90
N ARG A 104 3.50 -7.06 14.23
CA ARG A 104 4.25 -8.21 14.72
C ARG A 104 5.67 -8.22 14.17
N MET A 105 6.59 -8.66 15.00
CA MET A 105 7.97 -8.96 14.62
C MET A 105 8.32 -10.34 15.18
N TRP A 106 8.93 -11.20 14.37
CA TRP A 106 9.30 -12.55 14.80
C TRP A 106 10.50 -13.07 14.06
N GLN A 107 11.04 -14.19 14.57
CA GLN A 107 12.09 -14.95 13.91
C GLN A 107 11.58 -16.36 13.58
N ASP A 108 12.04 -16.88 12.46
CA ASP A 108 11.87 -18.26 12.05
C ASP A 108 13.25 -18.80 11.62
N GLY A 109 13.85 -19.59 12.49
CA GLY A 109 15.25 -19.99 12.35
C GLY A 109 16.19 -18.78 12.38
N ASP A 110 16.94 -18.57 11.32
CA ASP A 110 17.87 -17.45 11.12
C ASP A 110 17.23 -16.24 10.43
N ARG A 111 15.94 -16.32 10.12
CA ARG A 111 15.21 -15.29 9.36
C ARG A 111 14.35 -14.43 10.26
N SER A 112 14.47 -13.13 10.08
CA SER A 112 13.65 -12.13 10.77
C SER A 112 12.54 -11.63 9.88
N TYR A 113 11.35 -11.41 10.44
CA TYR A 113 10.16 -10.94 9.74
C TYR A 113 9.49 -9.80 10.48
N CYS A 114 8.81 -8.95 9.72
CA CYS A 114 7.98 -7.88 10.23
C CYS A 114 6.64 -7.85 9.48
N ARG A 115 5.55 -7.79 10.24
CA ARG A 115 4.19 -7.63 9.71
C ARG A 115 3.68 -6.25 10.03
N PHE A 116 3.15 -5.58 9.01
CA PHE A 116 2.42 -4.32 9.13
C PHE A 116 0.95 -4.57 8.86
N ARG A 117 0.09 -3.99 9.68
CA ARG A 117 -1.30 -3.76 9.31
C ARG A 117 -1.36 -2.58 8.36
N THR A 118 -2.16 -2.69 7.29
CA THR A 118 -2.34 -1.64 6.29
C THR A 118 -3.79 -1.18 6.29
N VAL A 119 -4.01 0.12 6.22
CA VAL A 119 -5.35 0.73 6.16
C VAL A 119 -5.32 1.87 5.16
N ILE A 120 -6.34 1.96 4.32
CA ILE A 120 -6.59 3.15 3.50
C ILE A 120 -7.92 3.76 3.91
N MET A 121 -7.89 5.04 4.20
CA MET A 121 -9.06 5.86 4.50
C MET A 121 -9.27 6.91 3.43
N ASN A 122 -10.53 7.32 3.21
CA ASN A 122 -10.85 8.45 2.36
C ASN A 122 -11.01 9.74 3.19
N GLN A 123 -11.35 10.86 2.52
CA GLN A 123 -11.52 12.18 3.13
C GLN A 123 -12.70 12.26 4.11
N ARG A 124 -13.65 11.33 4.03
CA ARG A 124 -14.80 11.25 4.94
C ARG A 124 -14.52 10.42 6.20
N GLY A 125 -13.33 9.85 6.32
CA GLY A 125 -12.99 8.94 7.40
C GLY A 125 -13.49 7.50 7.20
N ASP A 126 -14.00 7.16 6.01
CA ASP A 126 -14.35 5.78 5.68
C ASP A 126 -13.10 4.96 5.46
N THR A 127 -13.08 3.76 6.02
CA THR A 127 -12.06 2.76 5.72
C THR A 127 -12.41 2.06 4.41
N LEU A 128 -11.57 2.23 3.40
CA LEU A 128 -11.75 1.62 2.07
C LEU A 128 -11.09 0.26 1.96
N LEU A 129 -9.95 0.09 2.59
CA LEU A 129 -9.14 -1.12 2.55
C LEU A 129 -8.56 -1.40 3.93
N GLU A 130 -8.58 -2.66 4.32
CA GLU A 130 -7.81 -3.21 5.44
C GLU A 130 -7.02 -4.42 4.98
N GLY A 131 -5.78 -4.51 5.44
CA GLY A 131 -4.93 -5.61 5.06
C GLY A 131 -3.64 -5.69 5.86
N PHE A 132 -2.69 -6.39 5.29
CA PHE A 132 -1.39 -6.58 5.89
C PHE A 132 -0.29 -6.73 4.84
N HIS A 133 0.92 -6.40 5.26
CA HIS A 133 2.16 -6.71 4.55
C HIS A 133 3.08 -7.49 5.47
N VAL A 134 3.76 -8.51 4.93
CA VAL A 134 4.85 -9.19 5.60
C VAL A 134 6.14 -8.95 4.84
N TYR A 135 7.17 -8.54 5.55
CA TYR A 135 8.52 -8.36 5.04
C TYR A 135 9.47 -9.31 5.74
N ARG A 136 10.38 -9.92 4.98
CA ARG A 136 11.60 -10.49 5.53
C ARG A 136 12.60 -9.35 5.72
N VAL A 137 13.21 -9.29 6.90
CA VAL A 137 14.22 -8.29 7.22
C VAL A 137 15.60 -8.94 7.07
N LEU A 138 16.33 -8.53 6.05
CA LEU A 138 17.69 -9.03 5.80
C LEU A 138 18.64 -8.36 6.79
N GLN A 139 19.52 -9.16 7.39
CA GLN A 139 20.64 -8.62 8.16
C GLN A 139 21.70 -8.09 7.18
N HIS A 140 22.24 -6.92 7.46
CA HIS A 140 23.41 -6.43 6.75
C HIS A 140 24.59 -7.38 7.03
N GLU A 141 24.98 -8.17 6.06
CA GLU A 141 26.33 -8.73 6.07
C GLU A 141 27.31 -7.56 5.86
N ALA A 142 28.25 -7.41 6.76
CA ALA A 142 29.37 -6.52 6.52
C ALA A 142 30.03 -6.88 5.18
N PRO A 143 30.48 -5.90 4.37
CA PRO A 143 31.18 -6.19 3.13
C PRO A 143 32.29 -7.21 3.41
N LYS A 144 32.25 -8.36 2.74
CA LYS A 144 33.38 -9.30 2.76
C LYS A 144 34.56 -8.55 2.17
N GLU A 145 35.56 -8.25 2.99
CA GLU A 145 36.83 -7.74 2.49
C GLU A 145 37.31 -8.74 1.41
N LYS A 146 37.46 -8.25 0.20
CA LYS A 146 38.09 -9.04 -0.88
C LYS A 146 39.54 -9.17 -0.53
N SER A 147 39.93 -10.36 -0.07
CA SER A 147 41.33 -10.77 0.02
C SER A 147 41.94 -10.89 -1.36
#